data_e4a6a8c427c5f0778d1e629969629bec
#
_entry.id   e4a6a8c427c5f0778d1e629969629bec
#
_cell.length_a   1.000
_cell.length_b   1.000
_cell.length_c   1.000
_cell.angle_alpha   90.00
_cell.angle_beta   90.00
_cell.angle_gamma   90.00
#
_symmetry.space_group_name_H-M   'P 1'
#
loop_
_entity.id
_entity.type
_entity.pdbx_description
1 polymer ?
#
loop_
_entity_poly.entity_id
_entity_poly.type
_entity_poly.pdbx_seq_one_letter_code
_entity_poly.pdbx_strand_id
1 'polypeptide(L)'
;MVFSLLLRRDHPGALMALLLVGGLIQLIFVPFPVLSIIAVPIASYAVGRWTAGRQSRIILWLGTIGAILGPLRWRDTLAADYDSSGTPWVMWFLATTVCLGLVVTPYAVGRRLREAALIESQQRIAKAQRFRAILAEREQAARMAEERTRNDIARELHDIVAHSLSVMIVQAEGGKALATK
;
A
#
# COMPACT_ATOMS: atom_id res chain seq x y z
N MET A 1 -28.22 3.81 9.93
CA MET A 1 -27.13 2.91 9.49
C MET A 1 -26.51 3.29 8.14
N VAL A 2 -27.30 3.69 7.12
CA VAL A 2 -26.72 4.09 5.81
C VAL A 2 -25.85 5.35 5.91
N PHE A 3 -26.19 6.31 6.80
CA PHE A 3 -25.42 7.55 7.02
C PHE A 3 -24.03 7.31 7.64
N SER A 4 -23.83 6.20 8.34
CA SER A 4 -22.52 5.85 8.93
C SER A 4 -21.49 5.43 7.89
N LEU A 5 -21.95 5.00 6.69
CA LEU A 5 -21.05 4.63 5.58
C LEU A 5 -20.40 5.86 4.92
N LEU A 6 -20.98 7.06 5.09
CA LEU A 6 -20.39 8.32 4.60
C LEU A 6 -19.24 8.80 5.50
N LEU A 7 -19.28 8.53 6.80
CA LEU A 7 -18.21 8.84 7.77
C LEU A 7 -17.02 7.84 7.72
N ARG A 8 -17.10 6.86 6.85
CA ARG A 8 -16.12 5.77 6.73
C ARG A 8 -14.69 6.23 6.48
N ARG A 9 -14.49 7.38 5.84
CA ARG A 9 -13.19 7.88 5.40
C ARG A 9 -12.52 8.77 6.45
N ASP A 10 -13.29 9.59 7.15
CA ASP A 10 -12.74 10.66 8.00
C ASP A 10 -12.68 10.27 9.49
N HIS A 11 -13.62 9.43 9.99
CA HIS A 11 -13.66 9.03 11.39
C HIS A 11 -14.00 7.54 11.55
N PRO A 12 -13.08 6.61 11.30
CA PRO A 12 -13.32 5.17 11.43
C PRO A 12 -13.70 4.76 12.87
N GLY A 13 -13.22 5.49 13.88
CA GLY A 13 -13.58 5.26 15.28
C GLY A 13 -15.05 5.57 15.61
N ALA A 14 -15.60 6.62 15.02
CA ALA A 14 -17.01 6.98 15.22
C ALA A 14 -17.96 5.95 14.57
N LEU A 15 -17.61 5.46 13.38
CA LEU A 15 -18.33 4.37 12.72
C LEU A 15 -18.36 3.12 13.58
N MET A 16 -17.23 2.81 14.23
CA MET A 16 -17.11 1.67 15.13
C MET A 16 -17.96 1.80 16.39
N ALA A 17 -17.92 2.97 17.04
CA ALA A 17 -18.75 3.24 18.20
C ALA A 17 -20.25 3.09 17.86
N LEU A 18 -20.67 3.60 16.70
CA LEU A 18 -22.06 3.51 16.24
C LEU A 18 -22.50 2.06 15.96
N LEU A 19 -21.61 1.25 15.38
CA LEU A 19 -21.88 -0.16 15.11
C LEU A 19 -21.92 -0.99 16.40
N LEU A 20 -21.03 -0.71 17.35
CA LEU A 20 -21.05 -1.35 18.68
C LEU A 20 -22.32 -1.01 19.45
N VAL A 21 -22.68 0.27 19.50
CA VAL A 21 -23.91 0.73 20.17
C VAL A 21 -25.14 0.12 19.48
N GLY A 22 -25.21 0.15 18.15
CA GLY A 22 -26.30 -0.46 17.39
C GLY A 22 -26.40 -1.97 17.60
N GLY A 23 -25.26 -2.68 17.65
CA GLY A 23 -25.19 -4.11 17.93
C GLY A 23 -25.63 -4.45 19.38
N LEU A 24 -25.23 -3.64 20.35
CA LEU A 24 -25.67 -3.79 21.76
C LEU A 24 -27.18 -3.56 21.91
N ILE A 25 -27.70 -2.49 21.30
CA ILE A 25 -29.15 -2.22 21.30
C ILE A 25 -29.90 -3.39 20.65
N GLN A 26 -29.42 -3.89 19.53
CA GLN A 26 -30.04 -5.04 18.86
C GLN A 26 -30.00 -6.30 19.75
N LEU A 27 -28.88 -6.59 20.41
CA LEU A 27 -28.75 -7.75 21.29
C LEU A 27 -29.73 -7.71 22.47
N ILE A 28 -30.00 -6.51 22.99
CA ILE A 28 -30.89 -6.32 24.18
C ILE A 28 -32.36 -6.31 23.76
N PHE A 29 -32.72 -5.56 22.73
CA PHE A 29 -34.11 -5.23 22.41
C PHE A 29 -34.76 -6.08 21.32
N VAL A 30 -33.97 -6.72 20.45
CA VAL A 30 -34.48 -7.40 19.27
C VAL A 30 -34.14 -8.90 19.29
N PRO A 31 -35.15 -9.77 19.51
CA PRO A 31 -34.93 -11.23 19.58
C PRO A 31 -34.80 -11.93 18.23
N PHE A 32 -34.73 -11.18 17.12
CA PHE A 32 -34.62 -11.73 15.77
C PHE A 32 -33.41 -11.22 15.02
N PRO A 33 -32.82 -12.03 14.11
CA PRO A 33 -31.78 -11.55 13.18
C PRO A 33 -32.43 -10.55 12.20
N VAL A 34 -32.14 -9.26 12.37
CA VAL A 34 -32.65 -8.17 11.53
C VAL A 34 -31.70 -7.91 10.36
N LEU A 35 -32.20 -7.18 9.35
CA LEU A 35 -31.41 -6.69 8.18
C LEU A 35 -30.07 -6.00 8.57
N SER A 36 -29.92 -5.56 9.82
CA SER A 36 -28.65 -5.05 10.37
C SER A 36 -27.49 -6.06 10.26
N ILE A 37 -27.78 -7.36 10.15
CA ILE A 37 -26.79 -8.43 9.92
C ILE A 37 -26.07 -8.24 8.58
N ILE A 38 -26.70 -7.60 7.59
CA ILE A 38 -26.09 -7.26 6.30
C ILE A 38 -25.03 -6.17 6.44
N ALA A 39 -25.17 -5.28 7.44
CA ALA A 39 -24.20 -4.23 7.72
C ALA A 39 -22.89 -4.76 8.31
N VAL A 40 -22.92 -5.94 8.95
CA VAL A 40 -21.75 -6.55 9.60
C VAL A 40 -20.62 -6.87 8.62
N PRO A 41 -20.82 -7.58 7.49
CA PRO A 41 -19.75 -7.86 6.54
C PRO A 41 -19.19 -6.58 5.90
N ILE A 42 -20.02 -5.58 5.61
CA ILE A 42 -19.59 -4.30 5.06
C ILE A 42 -18.69 -3.57 6.06
N ALA A 43 -19.09 -3.54 7.32
CA ALA A 43 -18.33 -2.95 8.40
C ALA A 43 -17.00 -3.69 8.65
N SER A 44 -17.04 -5.01 8.70
CA SER A 44 -15.85 -5.85 8.87
C SER A 44 -14.83 -5.66 7.75
N TYR A 45 -15.30 -5.59 6.49
CA TYR A 45 -14.46 -5.23 5.36
C TYR A 45 -13.85 -3.83 5.50
N ALA A 46 -14.66 -2.84 5.88
CA ALA A 46 -14.18 -1.47 6.06
C ALA A 46 -13.09 -1.38 7.14
N VAL A 47 -13.27 -2.12 8.26
CA VAL A 47 -12.25 -2.21 9.32
C VAL A 47 -10.96 -2.82 8.79
N GLY A 48 -11.03 -3.97 8.11
CA GLY A 48 -9.86 -4.61 7.52
C GLY A 48 -9.12 -3.68 6.56
N ARG A 49 -9.87 -2.90 5.76
CA ARG A 49 -9.33 -2.04 4.70
C ARG A 49 -8.72 -0.73 5.24
N TRP A 50 -9.37 -0.09 6.21
CA TRP A 50 -9.06 1.31 6.59
C TRP A 50 -8.48 1.47 7.99
N THR A 51 -8.62 0.48 8.90
CA THR A 51 -8.04 0.55 10.24
C THR A 51 -6.77 -0.27 10.36
N ALA A 52 -5.79 0.24 11.11
CA ALA A 52 -4.49 -0.40 11.28
C ALA A 52 -4.20 -0.73 12.76
N GLY A 53 -3.32 -1.69 12.96
CA GLY A 53 -2.70 -1.96 14.26
C GLY A 53 -3.63 -2.53 15.32
N ARG A 54 -3.51 -2.03 16.56
CA ARG A 54 -4.21 -2.53 17.74
C ARG A 54 -5.73 -2.36 17.66
N GLN A 55 -6.19 -1.24 17.11
CA GLN A 55 -7.61 -0.94 16.97
C GLN A 55 -8.33 -1.97 16.09
N SER A 56 -7.76 -2.30 14.93
CA SER A 56 -8.33 -3.30 14.03
C SER A 56 -8.52 -4.66 14.70
N ARG A 57 -7.56 -5.08 15.54
CA ARG A 57 -7.63 -6.34 16.30
C ARG A 57 -8.71 -6.31 17.38
N ILE A 58 -8.80 -5.21 18.14
CA ILE A 58 -9.84 -5.05 19.18
C ILE A 58 -11.23 -5.16 18.56
N ILE A 59 -11.42 -4.53 17.42
CA ILE A 59 -12.72 -4.54 16.74
C ILE A 59 -13.06 -5.94 16.23
N LEU A 60 -12.08 -6.64 15.66
CA LEU A 60 -12.28 -8.03 15.23
C LEU A 60 -12.68 -8.91 16.43
N TRP A 61 -12.01 -8.78 17.57
CA TRP A 61 -12.38 -9.50 18.78
C TRP A 61 -13.79 -9.18 19.27
N LEU A 62 -14.18 -7.91 19.27
CA LEU A 62 -15.54 -7.52 19.63
C LEU A 62 -16.58 -8.07 18.64
N GLY A 63 -16.27 -8.05 17.35
CA GLY A 63 -17.10 -8.66 16.30
C GLY A 63 -17.26 -10.16 16.46
N THR A 64 -16.18 -10.88 16.80
CA THR A 64 -16.22 -12.34 17.02
C THR A 64 -17.01 -12.68 18.29
N ILE A 65 -16.85 -11.92 19.37
CA ILE A 65 -17.67 -12.06 20.57
C ILE A 65 -19.16 -11.85 20.24
N GLY A 66 -19.49 -10.80 19.49
CA GLY A 66 -20.86 -10.55 19.04
C GLY A 66 -21.43 -11.66 18.15
N ALA A 67 -20.60 -12.25 17.29
CA ALA A 67 -20.98 -13.37 16.43
C ALA A 67 -21.29 -14.67 17.21
N ILE A 68 -20.78 -14.81 18.43
CA ILE A 68 -21.06 -15.94 19.33
C ILE A 68 -22.28 -15.63 20.20
N LEU A 69 -22.36 -14.43 20.79
CA LEU A 69 -23.43 -14.03 21.70
C LEU A 69 -24.77 -13.84 20.99
N GLY A 70 -24.76 -13.35 19.75
CA GLY A 70 -25.98 -13.16 18.95
C GLY A 70 -26.78 -14.46 18.76
N PRO A 71 -26.20 -15.50 18.15
CA PRO A 71 -26.87 -16.80 17.98
C PRO A 71 -27.28 -17.46 19.31
N LEU A 72 -26.49 -17.24 20.38
CA LEU A 72 -26.83 -17.75 21.71
C LEU A 72 -28.12 -17.10 22.24
N ARG A 73 -28.30 -15.80 22.02
CA ARG A 73 -29.51 -15.07 22.39
C ARG A 73 -30.74 -15.46 21.58
N TRP A 74 -30.53 -15.83 20.32
CA TRP A 74 -31.59 -16.21 19.39
C TRP A 74 -31.90 -17.70 19.41
N ARG A 75 -31.19 -18.48 20.22
CA ARG A 75 -31.31 -19.96 20.24
C ARG A 75 -32.75 -20.43 20.41
N ASP A 76 -33.47 -19.83 21.35
CA ASP A 76 -34.84 -20.25 21.70
C ASP A 76 -35.85 -19.86 20.62
N THR A 77 -35.64 -18.73 19.95
CA THR A 77 -36.47 -18.29 18.81
C THR A 77 -36.23 -19.11 17.56
N LEU A 78 -34.96 -19.47 17.26
CA LEU A 78 -34.60 -20.33 16.15
C LEU A 78 -35.06 -21.78 16.36
N ALA A 79 -35.15 -22.25 17.61
CA ALA A 79 -35.64 -23.58 17.94
C ALA A 79 -37.17 -23.66 17.92
N ALA A 80 -37.90 -22.56 18.18
CA ALA A 80 -39.35 -22.53 18.18
C ALA A 80 -39.99 -22.69 16.79
N ASP A 81 -39.28 -22.24 15.72
CA ASP A 81 -39.75 -22.31 14.35
C ASP A 81 -39.45 -23.67 13.66
N TYR A 82 -38.64 -24.50 14.31
CA TYR A 82 -38.29 -25.83 13.77
C TYR A 82 -38.84 -26.93 14.65
N ASP A 83 -39.76 -27.69 14.09
CA ASP A 83 -40.42 -28.82 14.74
C ASP A 83 -39.40 -29.85 15.26
N SER A 84 -39.20 -29.85 16.54
CA SER A 84 -38.74 -30.76 17.58
C SER A 84 -37.75 -31.94 17.31
N SER A 85 -37.20 -32.16 16.14
CA SER A 85 -36.23 -33.25 15.93
C SER A 85 -34.76 -32.85 15.82
N GLY A 86 -34.45 -31.55 15.64
CA GLY A 86 -33.09 -31.03 15.63
C GLY A 86 -32.65 -30.54 17.01
N THR A 87 -31.53 -31.05 17.51
CA THR A 87 -30.98 -30.58 18.77
C THR A 87 -30.68 -29.08 18.69
N PRO A 88 -31.15 -28.24 19.64
CA PRO A 88 -30.96 -26.78 19.63
C PRO A 88 -29.50 -26.33 19.45
N TRP A 89 -28.58 -27.20 19.82
CA TRP A 89 -27.14 -26.99 19.67
C TRP A 89 -26.65 -27.01 18.23
N VAL A 90 -27.25 -27.82 17.34
CA VAL A 90 -26.87 -27.87 15.93
C VAL A 90 -27.20 -26.55 15.24
N MET A 91 -28.39 -26.01 15.50
CA MET A 91 -28.82 -24.71 14.94
C MET A 91 -27.95 -23.57 15.48
N TRP A 92 -27.60 -23.61 16.77
CA TRP A 92 -26.69 -22.63 17.35
C TRP A 92 -25.30 -22.71 16.72
N PHE A 93 -24.73 -23.89 16.53
CA PHE A 93 -23.45 -24.08 15.85
C PHE A 93 -23.49 -23.55 14.42
N LEU A 94 -24.51 -23.86 13.67
CA LEU A 94 -24.69 -23.41 12.29
C LEU A 94 -24.78 -21.88 12.22
N ALA A 95 -25.64 -21.27 13.02
CA ALA A 95 -25.81 -19.82 13.09
C ALA A 95 -24.52 -19.12 13.51
N THR A 96 -23.80 -19.65 14.50
CA THR A 96 -22.51 -19.10 14.97
C THR A 96 -21.46 -19.19 13.86
N THR A 97 -21.37 -20.31 13.14
CA THR A 97 -20.43 -20.49 12.04
C THR A 97 -20.68 -19.48 10.93
N VAL A 98 -21.94 -19.29 10.55
CA VAL A 98 -22.33 -18.29 9.54
C VAL A 98 -21.98 -16.87 10.02
N CYS A 99 -22.31 -16.50 11.27
CA CYS A 99 -22.00 -15.18 11.81
C CYS A 99 -20.50 -14.92 11.89
N LEU A 100 -19.70 -15.91 12.29
CA LEU A 100 -18.23 -15.83 12.28
C LEU A 100 -17.70 -15.66 10.86
N GLY A 101 -18.21 -16.40 9.91
CA GLY A 101 -17.86 -16.26 8.50
C GLY A 101 -18.15 -14.86 7.96
N LEU A 102 -19.28 -14.27 8.31
CA LEU A 102 -19.66 -12.91 7.91
C LEU A 102 -18.80 -11.82 8.56
N VAL A 103 -18.14 -12.09 9.68
CA VAL A 103 -17.20 -11.16 10.32
C VAL A 103 -15.78 -11.36 9.81
N VAL A 104 -15.28 -12.60 9.86
CA VAL A 104 -13.85 -12.90 9.62
C VAL A 104 -13.48 -12.81 8.15
N THR A 105 -14.32 -13.34 7.26
CA THR A 105 -14.01 -13.39 5.82
C THR A 105 -13.89 -11.99 5.19
N PRO A 106 -14.85 -11.07 5.33
CA PRO A 106 -14.73 -9.72 4.78
C PRO A 106 -13.59 -8.93 5.42
N TYR A 107 -13.34 -9.11 6.71
CA TYR A 107 -12.19 -8.51 7.39
C TYR A 107 -10.87 -8.98 6.78
N ALA A 108 -10.69 -10.29 6.58
CA ALA A 108 -9.49 -10.84 6.00
C ALA A 108 -9.26 -10.35 4.56
N VAL A 109 -10.32 -10.28 3.76
CA VAL A 109 -10.26 -9.71 2.40
C VAL A 109 -9.85 -8.24 2.43
N GLY A 110 -10.50 -7.44 3.27
CA GLY A 110 -10.17 -6.02 3.44
C GLY A 110 -8.70 -5.80 3.84
N ARG A 111 -8.21 -6.60 4.79
CA ARG A 111 -6.82 -6.57 5.24
C ARG A 111 -5.84 -6.94 4.13
N ARG A 112 -6.08 -8.02 3.39
CA ARG A 112 -5.23 -8.44 2.26
C ARG A 112 -5.15 -7.38 1.17
N LEU A 113 -6.27 -6.77 0.81
CA LEU A 113 -6.31 -5.68 -0.17
C LEU A 113 -5.54 -4.45 0.32
N ARG A 114 -5.54 -4.16 1.63
CA ARG A 114 -4.73 -3.09 2.20
C ARG A 114 -3.24 -3.40 2.11
N GLU A 115 -2.83 -4.61 2.49
CA GLU A 115 -1.44 -5.05 2.42
C GLU A 115 -0.93 -5.02 0.98
N ALA A 116 -1.72 -5.50 0.01
CA ALA A 116 -1.39 -5.43 -1.41
C ALA A 116 -1.20 -3.98 -1.91
N ALA A 117 -2.08 -3.05 -1.52
CA ALA A 117 -1.98 -1.65 -1.89
C ALA A 117 -0.73 -0.96 -1.29
N LEU A 118 -0.34 -1.35 -0.06
CA LEU A 118 0.89 -0.85 0.56
C LEU A 118 2.15 -1.35 -0.17
N ILE A 119 2.19 -2.63 -0.53
CA ILE A 119 3.29 -3.22 -1.30
C ILE A 119 3.40 -2.52 -2.66
N GLU A 120 2.28 -2.32 -3.35
CA GLU A 120 2.28 -1.63 -4.65
C GLU A 120 2.79 -0.20 -4.54
N SER A 121 2.37 0.55 -3.52
CA SER A 121 2.86 1.92 -3.30
C SER A 121 4.38 1.96 -3.04
N GLN A 122 4.90 1.04 -2.23
CA GLN A 122 6.34 0.92 -1.99
C GLN A 122 7.11 0.56 -3.27
N GLN A 123 6.58 -0.35 -4.09
CA GLN A 123 7.19 -0.70 -5.37
C GLN A 123 7.21 0.49 -6.34
N ARG A 124 6.16 1.31 -6.38
CA ARG A 124 6.12 2.53 -7.21
C ARG A 124 7.19 3.53 -6.77
N ILE A 125 7.36 3.75 -5.46
CA ILE A 125 8.39 4.63 -4.92
C ILE A 125 9.79 4.09 -5.25
N ALA A 126 10.03 2.80 -5.05
CA ALA A 126 11.31 2.17 -5.36
C ALA A 126 11.65 2.25 -6.86
N LYS A 127 10.67 2.04 -7.75
CA LYS A 127 10.86 2.21 -9.20
C LYS A 127 11.21 3.65 -9.56
N ALA A 128 10.52 4.63 -8.98
CA ALA A 128 10.81 6.05 -9.21
C ALA A 128 12.22 6.44 -8.72
N GLN A 129 12.67 5.92 -7.59
CA GLN A 129 14.03 6.13 -7.09
C GLN A 129 15.09 5.52 -8.01
N ARG A 130 14.89 4.28 -8.46
CA ARG A 130 15.80 3.63 -9.42
C ARG A 130 15.90 4.41 -10.74
N PHE A 131 14.77 4.88 -11.26
CA PHE A 131 14.76 5.68 -12.48
C PHE A 131 15.54 6.98 -12.33
N ARG A 132 15.38 7.68 -11.20
CA ARG A 132 16.17 8.89 -10.90
C ARG A 132 17.66 8.60 -10.78
N ALA A 133 18.04 7.50 -10.15
CA ALA A 133 19.44 7.09 -10.04
C ALA A 133 20.07 6.83 -11.42
N ILE A 134 19.36 6.13 -12.32
CA ILE A 134 19.83 5.87 -13.69
C ILE A 134 19.99 7.18 -14.48
N LEU A 135 19.07 8.14 -14.33
CA LEU A 135 19.21 9.44 -14.99
C LEU A 135 20.42 10.21 -14.47
N ALA A 136 20.63 10.24 -13.15
CA ALA A 136 21.80 10.90 -12.56
C ALA A 136 23.13 10.27 -13.02
N GLU A 137 23.18 8.94 -13.11
CA GLU A 137 24.36 8.22 -13.64
C GLU A 137 24.64 8.57 -15.11
N ARG A 138 23.58 8.63 -15.94
CA ARG A 138 23.72 9.04 -17.34
C ARG A 138 24.20 10.47 -17.50
N GLU A 139 23.68 11.40 -16.67
CA GLU A 139 24.14 12.79 -16.67
C GLU A 139 25.63 12.90 -16.27
N GLN A 140 26.04 12.15 -15.25
CA GLN A 140 27.46 12.10 -14.86
C GLN A 140 28.35 11.53 -15.97
N ALA A 141 27.91 10.44 -16.58
CA ALA A 141 28.64 9.83 -17.70
C ALA A 141 28.75 10.79 -18.89
N ALA A 142 27.70 11.52 -19.21
CA ALA A 142 27.72 12.53 -20.28
C ALA A 142 28.69 13.67 -19.97
N ARG A 143 28.71 14.20 -18.74
CA ARG A 143 29.65 15.23 -18.33
C ARG A 143 31.10 14.75 -18.39
N MET A 144 31.37 13.54 -17.92
CA MET A 144 32.72 12.95 -18.01
C MET A 144 33.17 12.72 -19.48
N ALA A 145 32.25 12.34 -20.35
CA ALA A 145 32.53 12.21 -21.79
C ALA A 145 32.87 13.56 -22.41
N GLU A 146 32.15 14.60 -22.10
CA GLU A 146 32.39 15.97 -22.54
C GLU A 146 33.76 16.48 -22.07
N GLU A 147 34.12 16.28 -20.80
CA GLU A 147 35.43 16.65 -20.26
C GLU A 147 36.58 15.90 -20.95
N ARG A 148 36.40 14.60 -21.23
CA ARG A 148 37.39 13.81 -21.97
C ARG A 148 37.61 14.37 -23.37
N THR A 149 36.50 14.62 -24.09
CA THR A 149 36.59 15.19 -25.44
C THR A 149 37.29 16.54 -25.43
N ARG A 150 37.01 17.39 -24.45
CA ARG A 150 37.65 18.68 -24.30
C ARG A 150 39.15 18.58 -24.01
N ASN A 151 39.55 17.62 -23.18
CA ASN A 151 40.96 17.35 -22.88
C ASN A 151 41.69 16.78 -24.08
N ASP A 152 41.05 15.92 -24.85
CA ASP A 152 41.64 15.33 -26.08
C ASP A 152 41.85 16.41 -27.15
N ILE A 153 40.89 17.30 -27.38
CA ILE A 153 41.03 18.46 -28.27
C ILE A 153 42.16 19.38 -27.80
N ALA A 154 42.27 19.62 -26.50
CA ALA A 154 43.33 20.48 -25.95
C ALA A 154 44.73 19.89 -26.18
N ARG A 155 44.89 18.56 -26.06
CA ARG A 155 46.14 17.86 -26.37
C ARG A 155 46.48 17.92 -27.85
N GLU A 156 45.51 17.65 -28.72
CA GLU A 156 45.70 17.70 -30.16
C GLU A 156 46.11 19.09 -30.64
N LEU A 157 45.45 20.14 -30.10
CA LEU A 157 45.86 21.53 -30.38
C LEU A 157 47.28 21.83 -29.88
N HIS A 158 47.66 21.34 -28.69
CA HIS A 158 49.00 21.52 -28.14
C HIS A 158 50.06 20.86 -29.05
N ASP A 159 49.76 19.63 -29.50
CA ASP A 159 50.69 18.89 -30.38
C ASP A 159 50.84 19.57 -31.74
N ILE A 160 49.76 20.08 -32.34
CA ILE A 160 49.81 20.85 -33.60
C ILE A 160 50.63 22.13 -33.42
N VAL A 161 50.40 22.88 -32.34
CA VAL A 161 51.14 24.13 -32.04
C VAL A 161 52.63 23.84 -31.79
N ALA A 162 52.92 22.81 -30.99
CA ALA A 162 54.33 22.42 -30.71
C ALA A 162 55.10 21.99 -31.98
N HIS A 163 54.42 21.19 -32.84
CA HIS A 163 54.97 20.77 -34.10
C HIS A 163 55.20 21.96 -35.04
N SER A 164 54.25 22.86 -35.20
CA SER A 164 54.37 24.08 -36.03
C SER A 164 55.49 25.00 -35.57
N LEU A 165 55.63 25.21 -34.24
CA LEU A 165 56.71 25.98 -33.68
C LEU A 165 58.06 25.34 -33.94
N SER A 166 58.16 24.03 -33.79
CA SER A 166 59.42 23.29 -34.08
C SER A 166 59.87 23.45 -35.53
N VAL A 167 58.93 23.34 -36.48
CA VAL A 167 59.19 23.55 -37.90
C VAL A 167 59.61 24.97 -38.19
N MET A 168 58.98 25.98 -37.59
CA MET A 168 59.36 27.39 -37.75
C MET A 168 60.77 27.69 -37.21
N ILE A 169 61.11 27.12 -36.07
CA ILE A 169 62.48 27.27 -35.48
C ILE A 169 63.53 26.70 -36.42
N VAL A 170 63.35 25.48 -36.95
CA VAL A 170 64.26 24.84 -37.88
C VAL A 170 64.39 25.68 -39.17
N GLN A 171 63.31 26.21 -39.69
CA GLN A 171 63.36 27.07 -40.90
C GLN A 171 64.07 28.41 -40.61
N ALA A 172 63.86 29.01 -39.46
CA ALA A 172 64.55 30.24 -39.07
C ALA A 172 66.07 30.05 -38.86
N GLU A 173 66.50 28.93 -38.26
CA GLU A 173 67.90 28.56 -38.13
C GLU A 173 68.54 28.26 -39.47
N GLY A 174 67.84 27.52 -40.38
CA GLY A 174 68.31 27.26 -41.72
C GLY A 174 68.43 28.52 -42.54
N GLY A 175 67.52 29.44 -42.45
CA GLY A 175 67.56 30.77 -43.10
C GLY A 175 68.77 31.62 -42.61
N LYS A 176 69.02 31.60 -41.29
CA LYS A 176 70.19 32.32 -40.70
C LYS A 176 71.52 31.72 -41.20
N ALA A 177 71.62 30.41 -41.32
CA ALA A 177 72.83 29.75 -41.81
C ALA A 177 73.15 30.08 -43.31
N LEU A 178 72.08 30.36 -44.09
CA LEU A 178 72.25 30.79 -45.50
C LEU A 178 72.58 32.28 -45.63
N ALA A 179 72.19 33.11 -44.73
CA ALA A 179 72.45 34.55 -44.75
C ALA A 179 73.83 34.93 -44.22
N THR A 180 74.60 34.02 -43.63
CA THR A 180 75.94 34.21 -43.08
C THR A 180 77.06 33.74 -43.98
N LYS A 181 76.72 33.32 -45.18
CA LYS A 181 77.62 32.97 -46.27
C LYS A 181 77.66 34.07 -47.37
#